data_aa29f69707e666c9e16ec27fb34fd9ed
#
_entry.id   aa29f69707e666c9e16ec27fb34fd9ed
#
_cell.length_a   1.000
_cell.length_b   1.000
_cell.length_c   1.000
_cell.angle_alpha   90.00
_cell.angle_beta   90.00
_cell.angle_gamma   90.00
#
_symmetry.space_group_name_H-M   'P 1'
#
loop_
_entity.id
_entity.type
_entity.pdbx_description
1 polymer ?
#
loop_
_entity_poly.entity_id
_entity_poly.type
_entity_poly.pdbx_seq_one_letter_code
_entity_poly.pdbx_strand_id
1 'polypeptide(L)'
;MSRRTHAYAVVLAAGATLLASAACSSPYESDSSSKTAAGQRTVRPVEGCGAKAWTDPKDLSPNRTPARCLPGTPPPQPLSEPRELTIATGTLSAEYVAPLQVALDKGEFKKEGLDVELKVLPTPDALPLLAKGDIDALWAAPEAAVMNGIKGGFDIKWVAGNFAPDPKSKSGLWVRLKEGESASRVAMAGRRLGTMIGKGSVIAYPMEKALEQHGGGLAEIQYQQLGSADVLTALQNGGVDSAWLLDPVWRKVDGKRGYAFLGGQPAGEPLGGMLYGRTLLQDDVDAGVALLRAYIRTVNTYFASDYKQDASFVTYLAKLLKSEEAILKSTPPLRMDWEIRSGTTTRLQSAYEAQGVAEGSPLQESQTVNRTLYEEAVGHVP
;
A
#
# COMPACT_ATOMS: atom_id res chain seq x y z
N MET A 1 -21.13 71.53 11.32
CA MET A 1 -20.50 71.93 12.61
C MET A 1 -19.24 71.09 12.73
N SER A 2 -18.17 71.65 12.36
CA SER A 2 -17.05 72.28 13.07
C SER A 2 -16.07 71.26 13.62
N ARG A 3 -14.95 71.02 12.86
CA ARG A 3 -13.55 71.43 13.17
C ARG A 3 -12.97 70.78 14.47
N ARG A 4 -11.85 70.10 14.48
CA ARG A 4 -10.48 70.68 14.26
C ARG A 4 -9.43 69.54 14.12
N THR A 5 -8.60 69.70 13.13
CA THR A 5 -7.24 69.23 12.94
C THR A 5 -6.28 69.67 14.01
N HIS A 6 -5.29 68.83 14.41
CA HIS A 6 -3.96 69.29 14.80
C HIS A 6 -2.91 68.29 14.41
N ALA A 7 -2.07 68.68 13.49
CA ALA A 7 -0.79 68.11 13.18
C ALA A 7 0.28 68.82 14.05
N TYR A 8 1.26 68.02 14.51
CA TYR A 8 2.58 68.56 14.87
C TYR A 8 3.66 67.59 14.34
N ALA A 9 4.54 68.21 13.57
CA ALA A 9 5.77 67.62 13.07
C ALA A 9 6.96 68.14 13.91
N VAL A 10 8.15 67.57 13.59
CA VAL A 10 9.51 68.11 13.94
C VAL A 10 10.11 67.41 15.17
N VAL A 11 11.36 66.86 15.25
CA VAL A 11 12.66 67.16 14.60
C VAL A 11 13.60 65.98 14.82
N LEU A 12 14.52 65.74 13.86
CA LEU A 12 15.72 64.93 13.92
C LEU A 12 16.71 65.37 15.01
N ALA A 13 17.39 64.40 15.64
CA ALA A 13 18.76 64.56 16.12
C ALA A 13 19.53 63.25 16.12
N ALA A 14 20.62 63.19 15.41
CA ALA A 14 21.63 62.15 15.38
C ALA A 14 22.51 62.23 16.63
N GLY A 15 22.87 61.08 17.19
CA GLY A 15 23.82 61.00 18.29
C GLY A 15 24.42 59.61 18.35
N ALA A 16 25.62 59.43 17.81
CA ALA A 16 26.42 58.24 17.95
C ALA A 16 27.14 58.28 19.32
N THR A 17 26.92 57.23 20.12
CA THR A 17 27.81 56.92 21.25
C THR A 17 28.07 55.43 21.32
N LEU A 18 29.33 55.07 21.06
CA LEU A 18 29.93 53.76 21.36
C LEU A 18 30.00 53.63 22.89
N LEU A 19 29.38 52.57 23.40
CA LEU A 19 29.70 52.08 24.74
C LEU A 19 29.91 50.57 24.66
N ALA A 20 31.16 50.17 24.86
CA ALA A 20 31.55 48.81 25.12
C ALA A 20 30.97 48.35 26.47
N SER A 21 30.24 47.29 26.53
CA SER A 21 29.88 46.60 27.77
C SER A 21 30.21 45.12 27.67
N ALA A 22 30.97 44.72 28.68
CA ALA A 22 31.50 43.38 28.89
C ALA A 22 30.43 42.31 28.92
N ALA A 23 30.67 41.21 28.20
CA ALA A 23 29.88 39.97 28.23
C ALA A 23 30.17 39.25 29.55
N CYS A 24 29.12 39.05 30.36
CA CYS A 24 29.09 37.98 31.33
C CYS A 24 28.59 36.73 30.60
N SER A 25 29.46 35.79 30.37
CA SER A 25 29.14 34.44 29.87
C SER A 25 28.50 33.62 30.97
N SER A 26 27.21 33.30 30.81
CA SER A 26 26.59 32.18 31.51
C SER A 26 26.92 30.89 30.78
N PRO A 27 27.34 29.83 31.47
CA PRO A 27 27.56 28.54 30.85
C PRO A 27 26.22 27.79 30.79
N TYR A 28 25.43 28.08 29.76
CA TYR A 28 24.40 27.18 29.30
C TYR A 28 24.88 26.71 27.92
N GLU A 29 25.62 25.60 27.91
CA GLU A 29 25.87 24.84 26.71
C GLU A 29 24.54 24.32 26.22
N SER A 30 23.92 25.03 25.27
CA SER A 30 22.96 24.43 24.35
C SER A 30 23.73 23.47 23.47
N ASP A 31 23.63 22.19 23.79
CA ASP A 31 23.99 21.11 22.91
C ASP A 31 23.17 21.25 21.60
N SER A 32 23.66 22.07 20.71
CA SER A 32 23.24 22.07 19.32
C SER A 32 23.85 20.81 18.70
N SER A 33 23.24 19.64 19.01
CA SER A 33 23.42 18.47 18.18
C SER A 33 23.09 18.89 16.75
N SER A 34 24.13 19.12 15.98
CA SER A 34 24.06 19.28 14.54
C SER A 34 23.15 18.19 14.00
N LYS A 35 21.97 18.55 13.51
CA LYS A 35 21.19 17.71 12.62
C LYS A 35 22.09 17.44 11.43
N THR A 36 22.83 16.35 11.50
CA THR A 36 23.53 15.77 10.37
C THR A 36 22.48 15.61 9.29
N ALA A 37 22.65 16.30 8.18
CA ALA A 37 21.87 16.05 6.96
C ALA A 37 21.84 14.53 6.79
N ALA A 38 20.67 13.95 6.55
CA ALA A 38 20.49 12.52 6.39
C ALA A 38 21.56 12.03 5.42
N GLY A 39 22.64 11.45 5.96
CA GLY A 39 23.76 11.00 5.17
C GLY A 39 23.23 9.97 4.19
N GLN A 40 23.59 10.12 2.92
CA GLN A 40 23.19 9.20 1.88
C GLN A 40 23.63 7.81 2.31
N ARG A 41 22.66 6.94 2.66
CA ARG A 41 22.93 5.58 3.14
C ARG A 41 23.63 4.82 2.02
N THR A 42 24.75 4.19 2.33
CA THR A 42 25.50 3.44 1.33
C THR A 42 24.88 2.06 1.17
N VAL A 43 24.17 1.85 0.06
CA VAL A 43 23.66 0.53 -0.30
C VAL A 43 24.82 -0.37 -0.70
N ARG A 44 24.88 -1.57 -0.12
CA ARG A 44 25.90 -2.58 -0.41
C ARG A 44 25.27 -3.78 -1.09
N PRO A 45 25.93 -4.41 -2.09
CA PRO A 45 25.45 -5.64 -2.69
C PRO A 45 25.18 -6.70 -1.60
N VAL A 46 24.06 -7.41 -1.73
CA VAL A 46 23.63 -8.45 -0.80
C VAL A 46 23.81 -9.80 -1.46
N GLU A 47 24.51 -10.71 -0.79
CA GLU A 47 24.72 -12.08 -1.28
C GLU A 47 23.38 -12.79 -1.47
N GLY A 48 23.23 -13.48 -2.62
CA GLY A 48 21.98 -14.15 -2.99
C GLY A 48 20.90 -13.23 -3.58
N CYS A 49 21.11 -11.90 -3.56
CA CYS A 49 20.27 -10.93 -4.23
C CYS A 49 21.07 -10.28 -5.37
N GLY A 50 21.01 -10.84 -6.56
CA GLY A 50 21.67 -10.30 -7.76
C GLY A 50 20.70 -9.47 -8.60
N ALA A 51 20.99 -9.33 -9.90
CA ALA A 51 20.17 -8.55 -10.85
C ALA A 51 18.70 -8.99 -10.93
N LYS A 52 18.36 -10.19 -10.47
CA LYS A 52 16.98 -10.66 -10.38
C LYS A 52 16.23 -10.17 -9.14
N ALA A 53 16.92 -9.51 -8.21
CA ALA A 53 16.30 -8.96 -7.00
C ALA A 53 15.50 -7.67 -7.24
N TRP A 54 15.53 -7.15 -8.44
CA TRP A 54 14.72 -6.00 -8.88
C TRP A 54 14.41 -6.12 -10.36
N THR A 55 13.38 -5.39 -10.78
CA THR A 55 12.97 -5.30 -12.18
C THR A 55 12.76 -3.83 -12.55
N ASP A 56 12.55 -3.53 -13.83
CA ASP A 56 12.21 -2.16 -14.23
C ASP A 56 10.86 -1.76 -13.60
N PRO A 57 10.82 -0.73 -12.74
CA PRO A 57 9.57 -0.29 -12.11
C PRO A 57 8.54 0.25 -13.12
N LYS A 58 8.94 0.54 -14.35
CA LYS A 58 8.04 0.95 -15.44
C LYS A 58 7.41 -0.23 -16.19
N ASP A 59 7.92 -1.45 -16.01
CA ASP A 59 7.34 -2.64 -16.62
C ASP A 59 6.02 -3.01 -15.92
N LEU A 60 4.91 -2.74 -16.60
CA LEU A 60 3.55 -3.08 -16.19
C LEU A 60 3.01 -4.32 -16.93
N SER A 61 3.88 -5.07 -17.62
CA SER A 61 3.43 -6.22 -18.40
C SER A 61 2.82 -7.31 -17.49
N PRO A 62 1.72 -7.96 -17.93
CA PRO A 62 1.08 -9.02 -17.15
C PRO A 62 1.99 -10.23 -16.88
N ASN A 63 2.97 -10.46 -17.76
CA ASN A 63 3.90 -11.57 -17.69
C ASN A 63 5.22 -11.21 -17.01
N ARG A 64 5.34 -10.01 -16.45
CA ARG A 64 6.51 -9.60 -15.71
C ARG A 64 6.82 -10.60 -14.59
N THR A 65 8.07 -11.02 -14.53
CA THR A 65 8.54 -11.85 -13.42
C THR A 65 8.79 -10.93 -12.21
N PRO A 66 8.16 -11.17 -11.03
CA PRO A 66 8.48 -10.42 -9.83
C PRO A 66 9.95 -10.57 -9.45
N ALA A 67 10.52 -9.55 -8.81
CA ALA A 67 11.87 -9.60 -8.26
C ALA A 67 12.04 -10.76 -7.28
N ARG A 68 13.20 -11.39 -7.27
CA ARG A 68 13.52 -12.52 -6.38
C ARG A 68 15.01 -12.54 -6.02
N CYS A 69 15.26 -12.81 -4.74
CA CYS A 69 16.55 -13.31 -4.28
C CYS A 69 16.54 -14.84 -4.20
N LEU A 70 17.68 -15.46 -3.87
CA LEU A 70 17.71 -16.88 -3.57
C LEU A 70 16.90 -17.19 -2.28
N PRO A 71 16.37 -18.42 -2.12
CA PRO A 71 15.73 -18.82 -0.88
C PRO A 71 16.63 -18.60 0.35
N GLY A 72 16.07 -18.09 1.44
CA GLY A 72 16.82 -17.73 2.66
C GLY A 72 17.54 -16.39 2.61
N THR A 73 17.42 -15.64 1.50
CA THR A 73 18.05 -14.31 1.35
C THR A 73 17.00 -13.20 1.18
N PRO A 74 17.35 -11.95 1.51
CA PRO A 74 18.62 -11.42 2.05
C PRO A 74 18.99 -12.07 3.39
N PRO A 75 20.28 -12.32 3.67
CA PRO A 75 20.69 -12.92 4.93
C PRO A 75 20.31 -12.01 6.11
N PRO A 76 20.00 -12.57 7.29
CA PRO A 76 19.70 -11.77 8.47
C PRO A 76 20.87 -10.85 8.86
N GLN A 77 20.51 -9.64 9.29
CA GLN A 77 21.45 -8.66 9.84
C GLN A 77 20.80 -8.08 11.12
N PRO A 78 20.95 -8.78 12.26
CA PRO A 78 20.25 -8.39 13.47
C PRO A 78 20.67 -7.00 13.93
N LEU A 79 19.71 -6.22 14.39
CA LEU A 79 19.96 -4.94 15.03
C LEU A 79 20.81 -5.13 16.29
N SER A 80 21.63 -4.14 16.62
CA SER A 80 22.46 -4.15 17.82
C SER A 80 21.64 -4.24 19.11
N GLU A 81 20.45 -3.67 19.09
CA GLU A 81 19.48 -3.75 20.17
C GLU A 81 18.13 -4.19 19.61
N PRO A 82 17.43 -5.11 20.29
CA PRO A 82 16.09 -5.52 19.87
C PRO A 82 15.10 -4.35 19.81
N ARG A 83 14.15 -4.43 18.88
CA ARG A 83 13.04 -3.47 18.74
C ARG A 83 11.69 -4.19 18.78
N GLU A 84 10.76 -3.62 19.53
CA GLU A 84 9.36 -4.03 19.50
C GLU A 84 8.66 -3.22 18.42
N LEU A 85 7.97 -3.87 17.50
CA LEU A 85 7.22 -3.21 16.42
C LEU A 85 5.79 -3.72 16.36
N THR A 86 4.85 -2.80 16.15
CA THR A 86 3.45 -3.12 15.89
C THR A 86 3.11 -2.90 14.42
N ILE A 87 2.63 -3.94 13.74
CA ILE A 87 2.10 -3.87 12.38
C ILE A 87 0.59 -4.05 12.43
N ALA A 88 -0.16 -3.04 11.99
CA ALA A 88 -1.61 -3.16 11.85
C ALA A 88 -2.00 -3.72 10.48
N THR A 89 -3.12 -4.43 10.42
CA THR A 89 -3.74 -4.92 9.17
C THR A 89 -5.24 -5.10 9.37
N GLY A 90 -6.04 -5.01 8.32
CA GLY A 90 -7.49 -5.16 8.39
C GLY A 90 -7.98 -6.57 8.74
N THR A 91 -7.15 -7.60 8.57
CA THR A 91 -7.48 -9.00 8.87
C THR A 91 -6.21 -9.84 8.98
N LEU A 92 -6.30 -10.96 9.70
CA LEU A 92 -5.24 -11.98 9.74
C LEU A 92 -5.62 -13.28 8.98
N SER A 93 -6.82 -13.38 8.44
CA SER A 93 -7.29 -14.59 7.77
C SER A 93 -7.20 -14.54 6.23
N ALA A 94 -6.82 -13.41 5.66
CA ALA A 94 -6.67 -13.27 4.22
C ALA A 94 -5.29 -13.74 3.73
N GLU A 95 -5.24 -14.41 2.58
CA GLU A 95 -4.00 -14.96 2.02
C GLU A 95 -2.91 -13.92 1.77
N TYR A 96 -3.30 -12.66 1.47
CA TYR A 96 -2.33 -11.57 1.24
C TYR A 96 -1.52 -11.17 2.51
N VAL A 97 -1.97 -11.60 3.69
CA VAL A 97 -1.26 -11.38 4.97
C VAL A 97 -0.32 -12.54 5.30
N ALA A 98 -0.43 -13.67 4.58
CA ALA A 98 0.35 -14.87 4.84
C ALA A 98 1.87 -14.61 4.97
N PRO A 99 2.53 -13.78 4.15
CA PRO A 99 3.96 -13.54 4.31
C PRO A 99 4.34 -12.97 5.68
N LEU A 100 3.52 -12.08 6.25
CA LEU A 100 3.78 -11.52 7.59
C LEU A 100 3.57 -12.57 8.69
N GLN A 101 2.50 -13.36 8.59
CA GLN A 101 2.24 -14.42 9.57
C GLN A 101 3.29 -15.54 9.50
N VAL A 102 3.73 -15.91 8.29
CA VAL A 102 4.83 -16.88 8.11
C VAL A 102 6.12 -16.31 8.67
N ALA A 103 6.44 -15.03 8.42
CA ALA A 103 7.62 -14.38 8.97
C ALA A 103 7.62 -14.41 10.52
N LEU A 104 6.45 -14.17 11.13
CA LEU A 104 6.27 -14.24 12.58
C LEU A 104 6.45 -15.68 13.10
N ASP A 105 5.73 -16.65 12.53
CA ASP A 105 5.75 -18.05 12.96
C ASP A 105 7.13 -18.71 12.75
N LYS A 106 7.83 -18.40 11.66
CA LYS A 106 9.17 -18.91 11.35
C LYS A 106 10.30 -18.12 12.02
N GLY A 107 9.97 -17.11 12.78
CA GLY A 107 10.93 -16.29 13.51
C GLY A 107 11.80 -15.41 12.60
N GLU A 108 11.36 -15.10 11.37
CA GLU A 108 12.15 -14.30 10.44
C GLU A 108 12.36 -12.87 10.95
N PHE A 109 11.39 -12.30 11.67
CA PHE A 109 11.54 -11.01 12.33
C PHE A 109 12.56 -11.08 13.49
N LYS A 110 12.51 -12.14 14.29
CA LYS A 110 13.46 -12.34 15.41
C LYS A 110 14.90 -12.47 14.95
N LYS A 111 15.14 -13.02 13.76
CA LYS A 111 16.48 -13.08 13.14
C LYS A 111 17.06 -11.69 12.85
N GLU A 112 16.22 -10.68 12.72
CA GLU A 112 16.60 -9.28 12.55
C GLU A 112 16.72 -8.50 13.86
N GLY A 113 16.41 -9.13 15.00
CA GLY A 113 16.31 -8.44 16.28
C GLY A 113 14.98 -7.69 16.46
N LEU A 114 13.93 -8.11 15.72
CA LEU A 114 12.60 -7.50 15.82
C LEU A 114 11.63 -8.41 16.56
N ASP A 115 10.94 -7.87 17.57
CA ASP A 115 9.76 -8.48 18.19
C ASP A 115 8.51 -7.81 17.62
N VAL A 116 7.82 -8.54 16.74
CA VAL A 116 6.71 -7.99 15.94
C VAL A 116 5.37 -8.49 16.46
N GLU A 117 4.46 -7.54 16.75
CA GLU A 117 3.05 -7.81 17.02
C GLU A 117 2.21 -7.47 15.77
N LEU A 118 1.30 -8.39 15.38
CA LEU A 118 0.31 -8.13 14.33
C LEU A 118 -1.04 -7.77 14.99
N LYS A 119 -1.54 -6.56 14.73
CA LYS A 119 -2.84 -6.07 15.24
C LYS A 119 -3.88 -5.98 14.14
N VAL A 120 -5.10 -6.42 14.41
CA VAL A 120 -6.24 -6.23 13.51
C VAL A 120 -6.87 -4.88 13.78
N LEU A 121 -6.67 -3.95 12.83
CA LEU A 121 -7.26 -2.61 12.85
C LEU A 121 -7.70 -2.24 11.41
N PRO A 122 -8.92 -1.74 11.22
CA PRO A 122 -9.32 -1.17 9.93
C PRO A 122 -8.40 0.00 9.53
N THR A 123 -8.13 0.14 8.24
CA THR A 123 -7.24 1.20 7.73
C THR A 123 -7.59 2.61 8.24
N PRO A 124 -8.86 3.05 8.25
CA PRO A 124 -9.21 4.37 8.76
C PRO A 124 -8.84 4.59 10.23
N ASP A 125 -8.94 3.56 11.06
CA ASP A 125 -8.59 3.62 12.49
C ASP A 125 -7.07 3.55 12.71
N ALA A 126 -6.37 2.81 11.86
CA ALA A 126 -4.92 2.63 11.93
C ALA A 126 -4.14 3.86 11.46
N LEU A 127 -4.64 4.62 10.49
CA LEU A 127 -3.91 5.76 9.90
C LEU A 127 -3.52 6.84 10.92
N PRO A 128 -4.41 7.33 11.81
CA PRO A 128 -4.02 8.29 12.83
C PRO A 128 -2.99 7.74 13.82
N LEU A 129 -3.04 6.45 14.13
CA LEU A 129 -2.08 5.78 15.02
C LEU A 129 -0.71 5.69 14.35
N LEU A 130 -0.66 5.33 13.06
CA LEU A 130 0.57 5.31 12.27
C LEU A 130 1.21 6.70 12.17
N ALA A 131 0.39 7.73 11.93
CA ALA A 131 0.86 9.11 11.84
C ALA A 131 1.43 9.65 13.17
N LYS A 132 0.93 9.15 14.31
CA LYS A 132 1.42 9.51 15.66
C LYS A 132 2.60 8.65 16.12
N GLY A 133 2.87 7.51 15.49
CA GLY A 133 3.86 6.53 15.94
C GLY A 133 3.34 5.58 17.03
N ASP A 134 2.01 5.49 17.23
CA ASP A 134 1.39 4.52 18.16
C ASP A 134 1.38 3.10 17.57
N ILE A 135 1.57 2.96 16.26
CA ILE A 135 1.93 1.76 15.52
C ILE A 135 3.04 2.11 14.53
N ASP A 136 3.87 1.15 14.16
CA ASP A 136 5.08 1.38 13.37
C ASP A 136 4.85 1.19 11.87
N ALA A 137 3.97 0.25 11.52
CA ALA A 137 3.64 -0.06 10.14
C ALA A 137 2.16 -0.42 9.97
N LEU A 138 1.68 -0.26 8.74
CA LEU A 138 0.35 -0.67 8.32
C LEU A 138 0.44 -1.52 7.05
N TRP A 139 -0.06 -2.75 7.14
CA TRP A 139 -0.18 -3.65 5.99
C TRP A 139 -1.54 -3.43 5.34
N ALA A 140 -1.56 -2.55 4.37
CA ALA A 140 -2.79 -2.10 3.70
C ALA A 140 -2.47 -1.61 2.27
N ALA A 141 -3.50 -1.15 1.60
CA ALA A 141 -3.38 -0.51 0.30
C ALA A 141 -3.25 1.03 0.45
N PRO A 142 -2.62 1.73 -0.50
CA PRO A 142 -2.56 3.18 -0.55
C PRO A 142 -3.92 3.77 -1.02
N GLU A 143 -4.96 3.58 -0.23
CA GLU A 143 -6.33 4.02 -0.48
C GLU A 143 -6.47 5.55 -0.46
N ALA A 144 -7.62 6.07 -0.89
CA ALA A 144 -7.91 7.51 -0.88
C ALA A 144 -7.72 8.14 0.51
N ALA A 145 -8.09 7.43 1.59
CA ALA A 145 -7.87 7.88 2.96
C ALA A 145 -6.38 8.09 3.28
N VAL A 146 -5.49 7.21 2.80
CA VAL A 146 -4.03 7.36 2.95
C VAL A 146 -3.55 8.59 2.20
N MET A 147 -3.99 8.77 0.94
CA MET A 147 -3.61 9.93 0.12
C MET A 147 -4.07 11.25 0.76
N ASN A 148 -5.31 11.29 1.24
CA ASN A 148 -5.86 12.46 1.92
C ASN A 148 -5.12 12.74 3.25
N GLY A 149 -4.75 11.69 4.00
CA GLY A 149 -3.93 11.83 5.21
C GLY A 149 -2.55 12.42 4.92
N ILE A 150 -1.86 11.99 3.84
CA ILE A 150 -0.58 12.55 3.41
C ILE A 150 -0.75 14.02 3.00
N LYS A 151 -1.81 14.37 2.25
CA LYS A 151 -2.16 15.75 1.91
C LYS A 151 -2.43 16.59 3.16
N GLY A 152 -3.03 15.99 4.20
CA GLY A 152 -3.27 16.59 5.51
C GLY A 152 -2.02 16.70 6.40
N GLY A 153 -0.85 16.28 5.91
CA GLY A 153 0.43 16.41 6.62
C GLY A 153 0.91 15.14 7.34
N PHE A 154 0.27 13.99 7.14
CA PHE A 154 0.79 12.73 7.66
C PHE A 154 2.07 12.34 6.91
N ASP A 155 3.13 12.07 7.67
CA ASP A 155 4.37 11.56 7.11
C ASP A 155 4.30 10.03 6.97
N ILE A 156 3.61 9.60 5.92
CA ILE A 156 3.39 8.19 5.60
C ILE A 156 3.87 7.92 4.18
N LYS A 157 4.58 6.81 3.98
CA LYS A 157 5.02 6.32 2.66
C LYS A 157 4.65 4.86 2.46
N TRP A 158 4.33 4.52 1.24
CA TRP A 158 4.28 3.15 0.78
C TRP A 158 5.71 2.69 0.48
N VAL A 159 6.18 1.64 1.17
CA VAL A 159 7.59 1.23 1.16
C VAL A 159 7.84 -0.14 0.57
N ALA A 160 6.81 -0.98 0.44
CA ALA A 160 6.89 -2.26 -0.28
C ALA A 160 5.53 -2.71 -0.77
N GLY A 161 5.49 -3.40 -1.90
CA GLY A 161 4.32 -4.08 -2.41
C GLY A 161 3.99 -5.36 -1.64
N ASN A 162 2.81 -5.94 -1.89
CA ASN A 162 2.40 -7.22 -1.30
C ASN A 162 2.25 -8.32 -2.34
N PHE A 163 1.35 -8.19 -3.29
CA PHE A 163 1.10 -9.16 -4.34
C PHE A 163 0.47 -8.54 -5.58
N ALA A 164 0.66 -9.19 -6.71
CA ALA A 164 -0.15 -9.05 -7.91
C ALA A 164 -0.99 -10.32 -8.11
N PRO A 165 -2.19 -10.23 -8.71
CA PRO A 165 -3.01 -11.40 -8.97
C PRO A 165 -2.35 -12.30 -10.02
N ASP A 166 -2.65 -13.59 -9.96
CA ASP A 166 -2.33 -14.50 -11.05
C ASP A 166 -3.08 -14.06 -12.33
N PRO A 167 -2.45 -14.06 -13.52
CA PRO A 167 -3.12 -13.69 -14.76
C PRO A 167 -4.36 -14.52 -15.10
N LYS A 168 -4.53 -15.71 -14.49
CA LYS A 168 -5.70 -16.55 -14.65
C LYS A 168 -6.84 -16.19 -13.69
N SER A 169 -6.58 -15.33 -12.70
CA SER A 169 -7.63 -14.86 -11.80
C SER A 169 -8.60 -13.95 -12.56
N LYS A 170 -9.90 -14.16 -12.33
CA LYS A 170 -10.97 -13.27 -12.78
C LYS A 170 -11.61 -12.51 -11.62
N SER A 171 -10.82 -12.29 -10.54
CA SER A 171 -11.20 -11.34 -9.50
C SER A 171 -11.32 -9.96 -10.12
N GLY A 172 -12.51 -9.36 -10.07
CA GLY A 172 -12.74 -8.09 -10.75
C GLY A 172 -14.20 -7.79 -11.03
N LEU A 173 -14.41 -6.95 -12.04
CA LEU A 173 -15.71 -6.44 -12.44
C LEU A 173 -16.46 -7.48 -13.28
N TRP A 174 -17.57 -7.93 -12.76
CA TRP A 174 -18.54 -8.81 -13.41
C TRP A 174 -19.84 -8.06 -13.66
N VAL A 175 -20.47 -8.31 -14.79
CA VAL A 175 -21.74 -7.71 -15.16
C VAL A 175 -22.78 -8.77 -15.44
N ARG A 176 -24.02 -8.51 -15.05
CA ARG A 176 -25.18 -9.26 -15.50
C ARG A 176 -25.63 -8.69 -16.84
N LEU A 177 -25.61 -9.51 -17.88
CA LEU A 177 -26.03 -9.14 -19.23
C LEU A 177 -27.54 -9.05 -19.32
N LYS A 178 -28.06 -7.99 -19.95
CA LYS A 178 -29.42 -7.86 -20.36
C LYS A 178 -29.68 -8.66 -21.65
N GLU A 179 -30.94 -8.86 -22.00
CA GLU A 179 -31.28 -9.53 -23.26
C GLU A 179 -30.69 -8.77 -24.47
N GLY A 180 -30.03 -9.48 -25.36
CA GLY A 180 -29.34 -8.91 -26.52
C GLY A 180 -27.98 -8.28 -26.24
N GLU A 181 -27.53 -8.19 -24.97
CA GLU A 181 -26.19 -7.71 -24.65
C GLU A 181 -25.13 -8.81 -24.77
N SER A 182 -23.92 -8.39 -25.11
CA SER A 182 -22.71 -9.23 -25.05
C SER A 182 -21.61 -8.53 -24.28
N ALA A 183 -20.59 -9.26 -23.83
CA ALA A 183 -19.44 -8.70 -23.11
C ALA A 183 -18.74 -7.55 -23.86
N SER A 184 -18.74 -7.60 -25.21
CA SER A 184 -18.13 -6.59 -26.05
C SER A 184 -19.01 -5.36 -26.31
N ARG A 185 -20.27 -5.38 -25.92
CA ARG A 185 -21.25 -4.32 -26.19
C ARG A 185 -22.11 -4.01 -24.97
N VAL A 186 -21.56 -4.14 -23.78
CA VAL A 186 -22.28 -3.87 -22.54
C VAL A 186 -22.27 -2.38 -22.23
N ALA A 187 -23.45 -1.80 -22.05
CA ALA A 187 -23.57 -0.42 -21.59
C ALA A 187 -23.47 -0.38 -20.06
N MET A 188 -22.48 0.34 -19.53
CA MET A 188 -22.22 0.41 -18.09
C MET A 188 -22.83 1.63 -17.41
N ALA A 189 -23.13 2.70 -18.15
CA ALA A 189 -23.72 3.93 -17.60
C ALA A 189 -25.02 3.65 -16.83
N GLY A 190 -25.15 4.22 -15.64
CA GLY A 190 -26.30 4.07 -14.76
C GLY A 190 -26.48 2.70 -14.12
N ARG A 191 -25.56 1.75 -14.32
CA ARG A 191 -25.63 0.45 -13.65
C ARG A 191 -25.31 0.53 -12.17
N ARG A 192 -26.02 -0.26 -11.38
CA ARG A 192 -25.73 -0.44 -9.95
C ARG A 192 -24.57 -1.43 -9.79
N LEU A 193 -23.54 -1.01 -9.08
CA LEU A 193 -22.37 -1.84 -8.80
C LEU A 193 -22.35 -2.26 -7.34
N GLY A 194 -22.41 -3.55 -7.08
CA GLY A 194 -22.25 -4.15 -5.75
C GLY A 194 -20.77 -4.44 -5.45
N THR A 195 -20.30 -4.05 -4.28
CA THR A 195 -18.95 -4.38 -3.80
C THR A 195 -18.90 -4.40 -2.28
N MET A 196 -18.03 -5.28 -1.74
CA MET A 196 -17.75 -5.33 -0.31
C MET A 196 -16.72 -4.26 0.13
N ILE A 197 -16.03 -3.63 -0.82
CA ILE A 197 -14.98 -2.65 -0.58
C ILE A 197 -15.53 -1.27 -0.93
N GLY A 198 -15.36 -0.30 -0.03
CA GLY A 198 -15.91 1.06 -0.18
C GLY A 198 -15.32 1.84 -1.36
N LYS A 199 -15.93 3.00 -1.64
CA LYS A 199 -15.36 4.00 -2.53
C LYS A 199 -13.98 4.42 -2.03
N GLY A 200 -13.07 4.77 -2.95
CA GLY A 200 -11.71 5.18 -2.60
C GLY A 200 -10.77 4.05 -2.24
N SER A 201 -11.19 2.79 -2.39
CA SER A 201 -10.29 1.64 -2.31
C SER A 201 -9.50 1.46 -3.60
N VAL A 202 -8.41 0.68 -3.53
CA VAL A 202 -7.51 0.45 -4.68
C VAL A 202 -8.18 -0.22 -5.87
N ILE A 203 -9.33 -0.87 -5.68
CA ILE A 203 -10.10 -1.44 -6.80
C ILE A 203 -10.70 -0.37 -7.73
N ALA A 204 -10.74 0.89 -7.31
CA ALA A 204 -11.20 2.00 -8.16
C ALA A 204 -10.42 2.05 -9.48
N TYR A 205 -9.09 1.96 -9.42
CA TYR A 205 -8.23 1.99 -10.60
C TYR A 205 -8.52 0.84 -11.60
N PRO A 206 -8.44 -0.44 -11.22
CA PRO A 206 -8.77 -1.52 -12.16
C PRO A 206 -10.22 -1.51 -12.63
N MET A 207 -11.14 -1.04 -11.80
CA MET A 207 -12.54 -0.87 -12.17
C MET A 207 -12.71 0.21 -13.24
N GLU A 208 -12.05 1.36 -13.07
CA GLU A 208 -12.05 2.43 -14.08
C GLU A 208 -11.52 1.91 -15.41
N LYS A 209 -10.39 1.17 -15.40
CA LYS A 209 -9.83 0.57 -16.63
C LYS A 209 -10.78 -0.43 -17.29
N ALA A 210 -11.50 -1.23 -16.51
CA ALA A 210 -12.52 -2.12 -17.06
C ALA A 210 -13.71 -1.34 -17.66
N LEU A 211 -14.14 -0.25 -17.04
CA LEU A 211 -15.24 0.59 -17.54
C LEU A 211 -14.85 1.37 -18.80
N GLU A 212 -13.65 1.94 -18.84
CA GLU A 212 -13.13 2.69 -20.02
C GLU A 212 -13.15 1.83 -21.29
N GLN A 213 -12.82 0.53 -21.19
CA GLN A 213 -12.87 -0.41 -22.30
C GLN A 213 -14.26 -0.59 -22.90
N HIS A 214 -15.31 -0.20 -22.15
CA HIS A 214 -16.71 -0.24 -22.55
C HIS A 214 -17.34 1.16 -22.74
N GLY A 215 -16.50 2.21 -22.83
CA GLY A 215 -16.94 3.58 -23.07
C GLY A 215 -17.64 4.23 -21.87
N GLY A 216 -17.42 3.72 -20.66
CA GLY A 216 -17.97 4.26 -19.42
C GLY A 216 -16.87 4.68 -18.44
N GLY A 217 -17.28 5.20 -17.27
CA GLY A 217 -16.37 5.63 -16.21
C GLY A 217 -16.97 5.46 -14.83
N LEU A 218 -16.16 5.62 -13.78
CA LEU A 218 -16.57 5.46 -12.38
C LEU A 218 -17.69 6.45 -11.97
N ALA A 219 -17.68 7.67 -12.51
CA ALA A 219 -18.68 8.69 -12.21
C ALA A 219 -20.10 8.30 -12.65
N GLU A 220 -20.22 7.41 -13.62
CA GLU A 220 -21.50 6.97 -14.19
C GLU A 220 -22.12 5.78 -13.44
N ILE A 221 -21.40 5.19 -12.48
CA ILE A 221 -21.80 3.99 -11.76
C ILE A 221 -22.53 4.35 -10.47
N GLN A 222 -23.65 3.66 -10.22
CA GLN A 222 -24.37 3.73 -8.94
C GLN A 222 -23.75 2.74 -7.94
N TYR A 223 -22.89 3.24 -7.09
CA TYR A 223 -22.10 2.44 -6.15
C TYR A 223 -22.94 1.97 -4.96
N GLN A 224 -22.93 0.66 -4.67
CA GLN A 224 -23.61 0.04 -3.53
C GLN A 224 -22.62 -0.81 -2.73
N GLN A 225 -22.34 -0.42 -1.49
CA GLN A 225 -21.55 -1.24 -0.59
C GLN A 225 -22.44 -2.30 0.08
N LEU A 226 -22.04 -3.56 -0.03
CA LEU A 226 -22.76 -4.74 0.46
C LEU A 226 -21.82 -5.59 1.32
N GLY A 227 -22.39 -6.44 2.18
CA GLY A 227 -21.61 -7.48 2.85
C GLY A 227 -21.01 -8.47 1.82
N SER A 228 -19.84 -9.07 2.14
CA SER A 228 -19.13 -9.96 1.20
C SER A 228 -19.98 -11.17 0.73
N ALA A 229 -20.84 -11.69 1.61
CA ALA A 229 -21.76 -12.78 1.29
C ALA A 229 -22.91 -12.32 0.38
N ASP A 230 -23.27 -11.05 0.39
CA ASP A 230 -24.44 -10.50 -0.27
C ASP A 230 -24.15 -10.03 -1.70
N VAL A 231 -22.91 -9.66 -2.00
CA VAL A 231 -22.51 -9.12 -3.32
C VAL A 231 -22.89 -10.08 -4.46
N LEU A 232 -22.54 -11.36 -4.33
CA LEU A 232 -22.88 -12.36 -5.35
C LEU A 232 -24.38 -12.60 -5.44
N THR A 233 -25.06 -12.71 -4.30
CA THR A 233 -26.51 -12.90 -4.22
C THR A 233 -27.25 -11.74 -4.88
N ALA A 234 -26.83 -10.49 -4.59
CA ALA A 234 -27.40 -9.30 -5.22
C ALA A 234 -27.20 -9.29 -6.75
N LEU A 235 -26.02 -9.70 -7.25
CA LEU A 235 -25.78 -9.83 -8.69
C LEU A 235 -26.69 -10.90 -9.32
N GLN A 236 -26.82 -12.07 -8.69
CA GLN A 236 -27.62 -13.17 -9.21
C GLN A 236 -29.12 -12.84 -9.23
N ASN A 237 -29.62 -12.17 -8.20
CA ASN A 237 -31.04 -11.79 -8.09
C ASN A 237 -31.40 -10.50 -8.81
N GLY A 238 -30.42 -9.77 -9.38
CA GLY A 238 -30.65 -8.47 -10.04
C GLY A 238 -30.83 -7.31 -9.05
N GLY A 239 -30.44 -7.48 -7.80
CA GLY A 239 -30.33 -6.39 -6.83
C GLY A 239 -29.26 -5.37 -7.23
N VAL A 240 -28.21 -5.84 -7.90
CA VAL A 240 -27.22 -5.02 -8.61
C VAL A 240 -27.05 -5.51 -10.04
N ASP A 241 -26.58 -4.65 -10.92
CA ASP A 241 -26.40 -4.96 -12.35
C ASP A 241 -24.98 -5.40 -12.66
N SER A 242 -24.03 -5.04 -11.79
CA SER A 242 -22.62 -5.42 -11.83
C SER A 242 -22.06 -5.62 -10.41
N ALA A 243 -20.94 -6.32 -10.28
CA ALA A 243 -20.32 -6.57 -9.00
C ALA A 243 -18.81 -6.73 -9.14
N TRP A 244 -18.08 -6.25 -8.13
CA TRP A 244 -16.68 -6.63 -7.96
C TRP A 244 -16.61 -7.93 -7.18
N LEU A 245 -16.27 -9.03 -7.86
CA LEU A 245 -16.18 -10.36 -7.27
C LEU A 245 -14.73 -10.77 -7.07
N LEU A 246 -14.40 -11.25 -5.88
CA LEU A 246 -13.07 -11.76 -5.53
C LEU A 246 -12.98 -13.28 -5.70
N ASP A 247 -11.78 -13.83 -5.65
CA ASP A 247 -11.56 -15.28 -5.52
C ASP A 247 -12.12 -15.81 -4.18
N PRO A 248 -12.73 -16.99 -4.19
CA PRO A 248 -13.14 -17.82 -5.33
C PRO A 248 -14.56 -17.51 -5.85
N VAL A 249 -15.18 -16.42 -5.38
CA VAL A 249 -16.62 -16.12 -5.56
C VAL A 249 -17.02 -16.00 -7.03
N TRP A 250 -16.18 -15.36 -7.85
CA TRP A 250 -16.43 -15.16 -9.28
C TRP A 250 -16.62 -16.50 -10.04
N ARG A 251 -16.03 -17.60 -9.57
CA ARG A 251 -16.18 -18.94 -10.20
C ARG A 251 -17.63 -19.40 -10.25
N LYS A 252 -18.48 -18.89 -9.37
CA LYS A 252 -19.90 -19.20 -9.34
C LYS A 252 -20.68 -18.61 -10.50
N VAL A 253 -20.14 -17.67 -11.23
CA VAL A 253 -20.75 -17.03 -12.41
C VAL A 253 -19.92 -17.20 -13.68
N ASP A 254 -18.67 -17.61 -13.59
CA ASP A 254 -17.80 -17.84 -14.75
C ASP A 254 -18.36 -18.94 -15.66
N GLY A 255 -18.40 -18.65 -16.96
CA GLY A 255 -18.98 -19.53 -17.98
C GLY A 255 -20.51 -19.66 -17.96
N LYS A 256 -21.22 -19.02 -17.03
CA LYS A 256 -22.69 -19.05 -17.01
C LYS A 256 -23.27 -18.01 -17.95
N ARG A 257 -24.33 -18.42 -18.66
CA ARG A 257 -25.11 -17.52 -19.52
C ARG A 257 -25.67 -16.35 -18.70
N GLY A 258 -25.60 -15.15 -19.25
CA GLY A 258 -26.10 -13.93 -18.63
C GLY A 258 -25.09 -13.22 -17.72
N TYR A 259 -23.83 -13.64 -17.70
CA TYR A 259 -22.74 -12.96 -16.99
C TYR A 259 -21.54 -12.76 -17.89
N ALA A 260 -20.80 -11.68 -17.67
CA ALA A 260 -19.53 -11.42 -18.32
C ALA A 260 -18.51 -10.81 -17.36
N PHE A 261 -17.26 -11.21 -17.51
CA PHE A 261 -16.11 -10.58 -16.87
C PHE A 261 -15.64 -9.42 -17.75
N LEU A 262 -15.53 -8.22 -17.17
CA LEU A 262 -15.11 -7.01 -17.89
C LEU A 262 -13.68 -6.62 -17.64
N GLY A 263 -13.10 -6.99 -16.51
CA GLY A 263 -11.71 -6.69 -16.16
C GLY A 263 -11.47 -6.81 -14.67
N GLY A 264 -10.20 -6.93 -14.29
CA GLY A 264 -9.79 -7.07 -12.89
C GLY A 264 -8.53 -6.29 -12.59
N GLN A 265 -7.95 -6.55 -11.41
CA GLN A 265 -6.68 -5.95 -11.04
C GLN A 265 -5.61 -6.28 -12.10
N PRO A 266 -4.83 -5.31 -12.56
CA PRO A 266 -3.78 -5.55 -13.55
C PRO A 266 -2.78 -6.57 -13.01
N ALA A 267 -2.56 -7.65 -13.77
CA ALA A 267 -1.52 -8.60 -13.44
C ALA A 267 -0.15 -7.90 -13.51
N GLY A 268 0.75 -8.22 -12.59
CA GLY A 268 2.08 -7.62 -12.54
C GLY A 268 2.17 -6.27 -11.82
N GLU A 269 1.07 -5.74 -11.30
CA GLU A 269 1.06 -4.49 -10.53
C GLU A 269 0.47 -4.71 -9.13
N PRO A 270 1.30 -4.77 -8.05
CA PRO A 270 0.81 -4.76 -6.68
C PRO A 270 0.06 -3.45 -6.39
N LEU A 271 -1.12 -3.56 -5.77
CA LEU A 271 -1.92 -2.40 -5.39
C LEU A 271 -2.00 -2.19 -3.87
N GLY A 272 -1.22 -2.92 -3.09
CA GLY A 272 -1.14 -2.79 -1.64
C GLY A 272 0.20 -3.24 -1.13
N GLY A 273 0.41 -3.15 0.19
CA GLY A 273 1.64 -3.58 0.83
C GLY A 273 1.91 -2.91 2.16
N MET A 274 3.15 -2.55 2.40
CA MET A 274 3.62 -1.98 3.65
C MET A 274 3.66 -0.46 3.57
N LEU A 275 2.98 0.19 4.51
CA LEU A 275 3.02 1.63 4.74
C LEU A 275 3.78 1.87 6.03
N TYR A 276 4.75 2.79 6.01
CA TYR A 276 5.49 3.25 7.18
C TYR A 276 5.09 4.66 7.56
N GLY A 277 5.05 4.91 8.87
CA GLY A 277 5.01 6.24 9.45
C GLY A 277 6.41 6.77 9.72
N ARG A 278 6.47 7.96 10.31
CA ARG A 278 7.71 8.68 10.61
C ARG A 278 8.74 7.83 11.37
N THR A 279 8.31 7.02 12.34
CA THR A 279 9.20 6.17 13.14
C THR A 279 10.16 5.37 12.27
N LEU A 280 9.64 4.57 11.32
CA LEU A 280 10.47 3.72 10.46
C LEU A 280 11.00 4.45 9.21
N LEU A 281 10.49 5.63 8.89
CA LEU A 281 10.98 6.45 7.76
C LEU A 281 12.13 7.36 8.14
N GLN A 282 12.23 7.80 9.41
CA GLN A 282 13.16 8.85 9.83
C GLN A 282 13.86 8.56 11.16
N ASP A 283 13.11 8.10 12.18
CA ASP A 283 13.62 8.04 13.54
C ASP A 283 14.39 6.73 13.80
N ASP A 284 13.96 5.58 13.22
CA ASP A 284 14.63 4.26 13.28
C ASP A 284 14.57 3.56 11.90
N VAL A 285 15.31 4.12 10.94
CA VAL A 285 15.35 3.60 9.56
C VAL A 285 15.96 2.21 9.50
N ASP A 286 16.88 1.87 10.41
CA ASP A 286 17.49 0.55 10.48
C ASP A 286 16.47 -0.53 10.82
N ALA A 287 15.55 -0.27 11.74
CA ALA A 287 14.43 -1.16 12.03
C ALA A 287 13.49 -1.27 10.81
N GLY A 288 13.27 -0.18 10.08
CA GLY A 288 12.49 -0.18 8.84
C GLY A 288 13.09 -1.09 7.75
N VAL A 289 14.41 -0.99 7.52
CA VAL A 289 15.13 -1.86 6.57
C VAL A 289 15.15 -3.31 7.06
N ALA A 290 15.35 -3.55 8.36
CA ALA A 290 15.34 -4.89 8.94
C ALA A 290 13.97 -5.57 8.77
N LEU A 291 12.88 -4.84 8.98
CA LEU A 291 11.52 -5.34 8.77
C LEU A 291 11.29 -5.77 7.31
N LEU A 292 11.70 -4.94 6.34
CA LEU A 292 11.61 -5.28 4.93
C LEU A 292 12.52 -6.45 4.54
N ARG A 293 13.72 -6.53 5.11
CA ARG A 293 14.65 -7.65 4.87
C ARG A 293 14.04 -8.99 5.31
N ALA A 294 13.40 -9.03 6.49
CA ALA A 294 12.68 -10.20 6.97
C ALA A 294 11.50 -10.56 6.06
N TYR A 295 10.70 -9.57 5.67
CA TYR A 295 9.57 -9.77 4.75
C TYR A 295 10.03 -10.32 3.40
N ILE A 296 11.04 -9.70 2.77
CA ILE A 296 11.58 -10.11 1.46
C ILE A 296 12.16 -11.52 1.52
N ARG A 297 12.92 -11.84 2.56
CA ARG A 297 13.46 -13.19 2.80
C ARG A 297 12.34 -14.23 2.92
N THR A 298 11.27 -13.89 3.63
CA THR A 298 10.09 -14.76 3.75
C THR A 298 9.43 -15.01 2.40
N VAL A 299 9.25 -13.97 1.58
CA VAL A 299 8.71 -14.12 0.22
C VAL A 299 9.61 -15.00 -0.63
N ASN A 300 10.92 -14.79 -0.62
CA ASN A 300 11.87 -15.59 -1.41
C ASN A 300 11.93 -17.06 -0.97
N THR A 301 11.73 -17.33 0.31
CA THR A 301 11.83 -18.69 0.86
C THR A 301 10.56 -19.49 0.65
N TYR A 302 9.39 -18.89 0.87
CA TYR A 302 8.13 -19.62 0.97
C TYR A 302 7.14 -19.30 -0.15
N PHE A 303 7.31 -18.19 -0.88
CA PHE A 303 6.34 -17.70 -1.86
C PHE A 303 6.97 -17.38 -3.23
N ALA A 304 8.18 -17.86 -3.49
CA ALA A 304 8.90 -17.55 -4.73
C ALA A 304 8.30 -18.15 -5.99
N SER A 305 7.56 -19.25 -5.86
CA SER A 305 6.92 -20.00 -6.93
C SER A 305 5.43 -20.22 -6.63
N ASP A 306 4.79 -21.15 -7.35
CA ASP A 306 3.44 -21.60 -6.99
C ASP A 306 3.49 -22.45 -5.71
N TYR A 307 3.45 -21.77 -4.57
CA TYR A 307 3.48 -22.39 -3.25
C TYR A 307 2.27 -23.29 -2.96
N LYS A 308 1.21 -23.24 -3.77
CA LYS A 308 0.04 -24.11 -3.63
C LYS A 308 0.25 -25.51 -4.21
N GLN A 309 1.35 -25.74 -4.92
CA GLN A 309 1.76 -27.09 -5.34
C GLN A 309 2.35 -27.93 -4.18
N ASP A 310 2.82 -27.27 -3.11
CA ASP A 310 3.25 -27.95 -1.89
C ASP A 310 2.06 -28.17 -0.96
N ALA A 311 1.53 -29.41 -0.94
CA ALA A 311 0.38 -29.75 -0.11
C ALA A 311 0.65 -29.55 1.38
N SER A 312 1.88 -29.76 1.85
CA SER A 312 2.26 -29.58 3.26
C SER A 312 2.25 -28.10 3.65
N PHE A 313 2.70 -27.26 2.76
CA PHE A 313 2.66 -25.81 2.95
C PHE A 313 1.23 -25.26 2.90
N VAL A 314 0.37 -25.79 2.01
CA VAL A 314 -1.05 -25.42 1.99
C VAL A 314 -1.76 -25.78 3.30
N THR A 315 -1.52 -26.99 3.84
CA THR A 315 -2.05 -27.40 5.15
C THR A 315 -1.56 -26.47 6.26
N TYR A 316 -0.27 -26.14 6.26
CA TYR A 316 0.33 -25.20 7.19
C TYR A 316 -0.31 -23.79 7.09
N LEU A 317 -0.44 -23.26 5.87
CA LEU A 317 -1.10 -21.96 5.64
C LEU A 317 -2.55 -21.96 6.09
N ALA A 318 -3.31 -23.03 5.80
CA ALA A 318 -4.71 -23.13 6.21
C ALA A 318 -4.85 -23.01 7.73
N LYS A 319 -3.99 -23.71 8.48
CA LYS A 319 -3.95 -23.60 9.95
C LYS A 319 -3.56 -22.19 10.40
N LEU A 320 -2.54 -21.60 9.81
CA LEU A 320 -2.03 -20.27 10.17
C LEU A 320 -3.07 -19.18 9.94
N LEU A 321 -3.73 -19.21 8.78
CA LEU A 321 -4.76 -18.26 8.37
C LEU A 321 -6.14 -18.57 8.97
N LYS A 322 -6.30 -19.67 9.70
CA LYS A 322 -7.60 -20.18 10.20
C LYS A 322 -8.63 -20.31 9.06
N SER A 323 -8.19 -20.84 7.92
CA SER A 323 -8.97 -21.04 6.70
C SER A 323 -9.08 -22.53 6.36
N GLU A 324 -10.05 -22.90 5.55
CA GLU A 324 -10.15 -24.28 5.03
C GLU A 324 -9.16 -24.49 3.88
N GLU A 325 -8.45 -25.64 3.88
CA GLU A 325 -7.54 -26.00 2.79
C GLU A 325 -8.23 -26.00 1.42
N ALA A 326 -9.50 -26.44 1.37
CA ALA A 326 -10.28 -26.49 0.14
C ALA A 326 -10.44 -25.08 -0.46
N ILE A 327 -10.59 -24.05 0.37
CA ILE A 327 -10.69 -22.65 -0.07
C ILE A 327 -9.35 -22.23 -0.67
N LEU A 328 -8.23 -22.43 0.05
CA LEU A 328 -6.90 -22.09 -0.45
C LEU A 328 -6.57 -22.82 -1.77
N LYS A 329 -6.89 -24.10 -1.87
CA LYS A 329 -6.68 -24.89 -3.10
C LYS A 329 -7.56 -24.46 -4.26
N SER A 330 -8.72 -23.86 -3.99
CA SER A 330 -9.66 -23.42 -5.04
C SER A 330 -9.26 -22.12 -5.72
N THR A 331 -8.30 -21.37 -5.18
CA THR A 331 -7.84 -20.10 -5.72
C THR A 331 -6.47 -20.21 -6.38
N PRO A 332 -6.16 -19.44 -7.42
CA PRO A 332 -4.79 -19.32 -7.92
C PRO A 332 -3.85 -18.81 -6.81
N PRO A 333 -2.53 -19.11 -6.87
CA PRO A 333 -1.57 -18.53 -5.95
C PRO A 333 -1.50 -17.02 -6.14
N LEU A 334 -1.28 -16.29 -5.05
CA LEU A 334 -0.94 -14.87 -5.15
C LEU A 334 0.54 -14.75 -5.59
N ARG A 335 0.81 -13.86 -6.53
CA ARG A 335 2.18 -13.53 -6.91
C ARG A 335 2.72 -12.49 -5.94
N MET A 336 3.33 -12.94 -4.85
CA MET A 336 3.94 -12.02 -3.89
C MET A 336 5.02 -11.18 -4.58
N ASP A 337 5.00 -9.87 -4.35
CA ASP A 337 5.85 -8.92 -5.05
C ASP A 337 6.08 -7.69 -4.17
N TRP A 338 7.31 -7.52 -3.70
CA TRP A 338 7.64 -6.38 -2.83
C TRP A 338 7.91 -5.08 -3.58
N GLU A 339 8.06 -5.14 -4.90
CA GLU A 339 8.32 -3.93 -5.68
C GLU A 339 7.04 -3.11 -5.89
N ILE A 340 7.20 -1.81 -5.90
CA ILE A 340 6.14 -0.85 -6.22
C ILE A 340 6.36 -0.34 -7.64
N ARG A 341 5.36 -0.48 -8.52
CA ARG A 341 5.46 0.00 -9.90
C ARG A 341 5.44 1.52 -9.99
N SER A 342 6.20 2.05 -10.92
CA SER A 342 6.25 3.49 -11.18
C SER A 342 4.88 4.01 -11.61
N GLY A 343 4.46 5.12 -11.02
CA GLY A 343 3.18 5.78 -11.31
C GLY A 343 1.94 5.09 -10.72
N THR A 344 2.07 4.01 -9.92
CA THR A 344 0.90 3.34 -9.31
C THR A 344 0.05 4.31 -8.50
N THR A 345 0.66 5.12 -7.65
CA THR A 345 -0.09 6.09 -6.83
C THR A 345 -0.73 7.20 -7.66
N THR A 346 -0.15 7.56 -8.79
CA THR A 346 -0.76 8.51 -9.74
C THR A 346 -2.02 7.89 -10.37
N ARG A 347 -1.94 6.64 -10.83
CA ARG A 347 -3.10 5.92 -11.40
C ARG A 347 -4.22 5.75 -10.39
N LEU A 348 -3.88 5.42 -9.13
CA LEU A 348 -4.85 5.31 -8.04
C LEU A 348 -5.52 6.66 -7.74
N GLN A 349 -4.75 7.74 -7.64
CA GLN A 349 -5.29 9.08 -7.38
C GLN A 349 -6.25 9.53 -8.49
N SER A 350 -5.92 9.27 -9.76
CA SER A 350 -6.82 9.56 -10.89
C SER A 350 -8.19 8.89 -10.71
N ALA A 351 -8.18 7.59 -10.33
CA ALA A 351 -9.42 6.87 -10.08
C ALA A 351 -10.18 7.39 -8.84
N TYR A 352 -9.47 7.84 -7.80
CA TYR A 352 -10.10 8.46 -6.62
C TYR A 352 -10.73 9.81 -6.94
N GLU A 353 -10.12 10.60 -7.82
CA GLU A 353 -10.69 11.85 -8.34
C GLU A 353 -11.97 11.56 -9.14
N ALA A 354 -11.94 10.56 -10.01
CA ALA A 354 -13.13 10.16 -10.79
C ALA A 354 -14.29 9.69 -9.90
N GLN A 355 -14.00 9.15 -8.71
CA GLN A 355 -15.01 8.79 -7.71
C GLN A 355 -15.44 9.94 -6.79
N GLY A 356 -14.80 11.10 -6.86
CA GLY A 356 -15.05 12.25 -6.01
C GLY A 356 -14.66 12.04 -4.54
N VAL A 357 -13.64 11.19 -4.28
CA VAL A 357 -13.13 10.91 -2.91
C VAL A 357 -11.71 11.40 -2.67
N ALA A 358 -11.06 11.95 -3.70
CA ALA A 358 -9.78 12.63 -3.55
C ALA A 358 -9.97 14.07 -3.10
N GLU A 359 -9.13 14.53 -2.17
CA GLU A 359 -9.08 15.90 -1.70
C GLU A 359 -7.88 16.63 -2.30
N GLY A 360 -8.05 17.90 -2.69
CA GLY A 360 -6.97 18.74 -3.21
C GLY A 360 -6.25 18.21 -4.44
N SER A 361 -5.09 18.76 -4.76
CA SER A 361 -4.29 18.36 -5.93
C SER A 361 -3.62 16.99 -5.74
N PRO A 362 -3.38 16.23 -6.83
CA PRO A 362 -2.66 14.95 -6.76
C PRO A 362 -1.26 15.10 -6.16
N LEU A 363 -0.87 14.14 -5.33
CA LEU A 363 0.48 14.05 -4.78
C LEU A 363 1.45 13.51 -5.84
N GLN A 364 2.68 14.01 -5.80
CA GLN A 364 3.78 13.43 -6.55
C GLN A 364 4.15 12.04 -5.99
N GLU A 365 4.69 11.15 -6.82
CA GLU A 365 5.07 9.80 -6.36
C GLU A 365 6.08 9.85 -5.22
N SER A 366 7.05 10.76 -5.23
CA SER A 366 8.02 10.96 -4.15
C SER A 366 7.40 11.33 -2.80
N GLN A 367 6.17 11.86 -2.80
CA GLN A 367 5.42 12.16 -1.58
C GLN A 367 4.69 10.93 -1.02
N THR A 368 4.47 9.90 -1.83
CA THR A 368 3.64 8.75 -1.49
C THR A 368 4.41 7.42 -1.42
N VAL A 369 5.56 7.32 -2.08
CA VAL A 369 6.35 6.10 -2.22
C VAL A 369 7.80 6.34 -1.78
N ASN A 370 8.37 5.36 -1.07
CA ASN A 370 9.80 5.29 -0.80
C ASN A 370 10.31 3.86 -1.10
N ARG A 371 11.03 3.71 -2.22
CA ARG A 371 11.61 2.42 -2.64
C ARG A 371 12.97 2.15 -2.02
N THR A 372 13.66 3.17 -1.53
CA THR A 372 15.06 3.05 -1.09
C THR A 372 15.24 2.04 0.04
N LEU A 373 14.21 1.82 0.87
CA LEU A 373 14.29 0.89 1.99
C LEU A 373 14.35 -0.57 1.53
N TYR A 374 13.53 -0.97 0.57
CA TYR A 374 13.62 -2.34 0.04
C TYR A 374 14.82 -2.49 -0.90
N GLU A 375 15.20 -1.45 -1.64
CA GLU A 375 16.43 -1.42 -2.44
C GLU A 375 17.66 -1.65 -1.56
N GLU A 376 17.72 -1.00 -0.40
CA GLU A 376 18.76 -1.23 0.60
C GLU A 376 18.72 -2.66 1.16
N ALA A 377 17.52 -3.17 1.48
CA ALA A 377 17.35 -4.51 2.03
C ALA A 377 17.87 -5.61 1.07
N VAL A 378 17.78 -5.42 -0.24
CA VAL A 378 18.27 -6.38 -1.26
C VAL A 378 19.62 -5.99 -1.87
N GLY A 379 20.20 -4.86 -1.47
CA GLY A 379 21.47 -4.40 -1.98
C GLY A 379 21.43 -3.89 -3.42
N HIS A 380 20.29 -3.30 -3.82
CA HIS A 380 20.16 -2.68 -5.15
C HIS A 380 20.96 -1.37 -5.18
N VAL A 381 21.83 -1.25 -6.18
CA VAL A 381 22.50 0.00 -6.52
C VAL A 381 21.99 0.40 -7.90
N PRO A 382 21.22 1.51 -8.02
CA PRO A 382 20.69 1.97 -9.29
C PRO A 382 21.76 2.37 -10.28
#